data_0347145bbdc6fbfc195ef9dcdc035f4f
#
_entry.id   0347145bbdc6fbfc195ef9dcdc035f4f
#
_cell.length_a   1.000
_cell.length_b   1.000
_cell.length_c   1.000
_cell.angle_alpha   90.00
_cell.angle_beta   90.00
_cell.angle_gamma   90.00
#
_symmetry.space_group_name_H-M   'P 1'
#
loop_
_entity.id
_entity.type
_entity.pdbx_description
1 polymer ?
#
loop_
_entity_poly.entity_id
_entity_poly.type
_entity_poly.pdbx_seq_one_letter_code
_entity_poly.pdbx_strand_id
1 'polypeptide(L)'
;MKDIIEELEKRRAEARLGGGQTRIDAQHKRGKLTARERIELLMDENSFEEFDTFVEHTCTDFGMDKQKIPGDGVVTGWGTINGRVVYVFAKDFTVMGGSLSGSHARKMTKIQDMALKNRAPIIGLFDAGGARIQEGVDALGGYGEVFTRNVMASGVIPQISVIMGPCAGGDVYSPAMTDFIFMVKDTSYMFVTGPDVVKTVTNETVTAEELGGAKVHTTKSSIADGAYDNDVEALLQMRRLMDFLPSNNKSGVPALPTADSADRHDYSTDSSDTSNKTSTDTKSANTKNTNTESANTKDYCDHTSNTNADNVNTKT
;
A
#
# COMPACT_ATOMS: atom_id res chain seq x y z
N MET A 1 24.84 -25.05 19.81
CA MET A 1 23.46 -24.51 19.82
C MET A 1 23.41 -23.07 20.27
N LYS A 2 23.98 -22.72 21.45
CA LYS A 2 24.04 -21.32 21.93
C LYS A 2 24.73 -20.40 20.94
N ASP A 3 25.91 -20.79 20.42
CA ASP A 3 26.69 -20.02 19.47
C ASP A 3 25.93 -19.70 18.17
N ILE A 4 25.09 -20.64 17.72
CA ILE A 4 24.25 -20.45 16.51
C ILE A 4 23.13 -19.42 16.78
N ILE A 5 22.54 -19.48 17.96
CA ILE A 5 21.50 -18.52 18.36
C ILE A 5 22.11 -17.12 18.52
N GLU A 6 23.27 -16.99 19.16
CA GLU A 6 23.99 -15.74 19.32
C GLU A 6 24.35 -15.13 17.95
N GLU A 7 24.86 -15.94 17.01
CA GLU A 7 25.14 -15.49 15.63
C GLU A 7 23.85 -15.05 14.90
N LEU A 8 22.72 -15.78 15.07
CA LEU A 8 21.45 -15.38 14.48
C LEU A 8 20.98 -14.03 15.01
N GLU A 9 21.02 -13.83 16.33
CA GLU A 9 20.61 -12.56 16.94
C GLU A 9 21.51 -11.39 16.51
N LYS A 10 22.81 -11.63 16.37
CA LYS A 10 23.74 -10.66 15.84
C LYS A 10 23.37 -10.26 14.40
N ARG A 11 23.12 -11.23 13.52
CA ARG A 11 22.69 -10.96 12.13
C ARG A 11 21.36 -10.22 12.07
N ARG A 12 20.42 -10.57 12.95
CA ARG A 12 19.14 -9.86 13.07
C ARG A 12 19.35 -8.40 13.48
N ALA A 13 20.22 -8.16 14.46
CA ALA A 13 20.53 -6.81 14.91
C ALA A 13 21.20 -5.99 13.79
N GLU A 14 22.14 -6.57 13.04
CA GLU A 14 22.76 -5.94 11.87
C GLU A 14 21.72 -5.63 10.78
N ALA A 15 20.84 -6.55 10.45
CA ALA A 15 19.79 -6.34 9.44
C ALA A 15 18.80 -5.24 9.86
N ARG A 16 18.52 -5.09 11.15
CA ARG A 16 17.65 -4.03 11.67
C ARG A 16 18.22 -2.63 11.50
N LEU A 17 19.54 -2.48 11.41
CA LEU A 17 20.20 -1.19 11.20
C LEU A 17 20.06 -0.68 9.75
N GLY A 18 19.61 -1.52 8.81
CA GLY A 18 19.45 -1.13 7.41
C GLY A 18 20.70 -0.46 6.84
N GLY A 19 20.61 0.82 6.46
CA GLY A 19 21.74 1.60 5.94
C GLY A 19 22.75 2.07 6.98
N GLY A 20 22.54 1.73 8.27
CA GLY A 20 23.43 2.07 9.39
C GLY A 20 23.03 3.37 10.10
N GLN A 21 23.55 3.53 11.34
CA GLN A 21 23.15 4.58 12.27
C GLN A 21 23.25 6.00 11.67
N THR A 22 24.31 6.30 10.94
CA THR A 22 24.48 7.63 10.33
C THR A 22 23.35 8.01 9.39
N ARG A 23 22.81 7.04 8.63
CA ARG A 23 21.68 7.27 7.70
C ARG A 23 20.35 7.33 8.45
N ILE A 24 20.22 6.56 9.53
CA ILE A 24 19.07 6.66 10.45
C ILE A 24 19.02 8.06 11.07
N ASP A 25 20.13 8.55 11.62
CA ASP A 25 20.21 9.89 12.20
C ASP A 25 19.87 10.98 11.17
N ALA A 26 20.28 10.78 9.90
CA ALA A 26 19.94 11.70 8.82
C ALA A 26 18.44 11.70 8.47
N GLN A 27 17.74 10.57 8.60
CA GLN A 27 16.26 10.49 8.47
C GLN A 27 15.61 11.26 9.62
N HIS A 28 15.98 10.98 10.86
CA HIS A 28 15.45 11.66 12.03
C HIS A 28 15.67 13.17 11.99
N LYS A 29 16.84 13.63 11.54
CA LYS A 29 17.13 15.07 11.37
C LYS A 29 16.18 15.76 10.37
N ARG A 30 15.60 15.00 9.43
CA ARG A 30 14.60 15.50 8.48
C ARG A 30 13.17 15.40 9.02
N GLY A 31 12.98 15.00 10.28
CA GLY A 31 11.68 14.80 10.89
C GLY A 31 10.96 13.53 10.43
N LYS A 32 11.69 12.57 9.84
CA LYS A 32 11.14 11.32 9.29
C LYS A 32 11.52 10.13 10.15
N LEU A 33 10.63 9.17 10.26
CA LEU A 33 10.90 7.88 10.87
C LEU A 33 11.56 6.91 9.88
N THR A 34 12.23 5.89 10.40
CA THR A 34 12.72 4.76 9.61
C THR A 34 11.57 3.83 9.21
N ALA A 35 11.79 2.96 8.22
CA ALA A 35 10.79 1.97 7.79
C ALA A 35 10.31 1.08 8.96
N ARG A 36 11.21 0.68 9.86
CA ARG A 36 10.88 -0.16 11.02
C ARG A 36 10.07 0.56 12.07
N GLU A 37 10.46 1.77 12.43
CA GLU A 37 9.71 2.62 13.36
C GLU A 37 8.29 2.90 12.87
N ARG A 38 8.13 3.11 11.55
CA ARG A 38 6.82 3.27 10.93
C ARG A 38 5.95 2.02 11.06
N ILE A 39 6.52 0.83 10.86
CA ILE A 39 5.80 -0.44 11.03
C ILE A 39 5.43 -0.67 12.50
N GLU A 40 6.34 -0.40 13.45
CA GLU A 40 6.10 -0.52 14.88
C GLU A 40 4.96 0.38 15.36
N LEU A 41 4.82 1.59 14.81
CA LEU A 41 3.69 2.48 15.10
C LEU A 41 2.39 2.08 14.40
N LEU A 42 2.49 1.49 13.21
CA LEU A 42 1.33 1.10 12.43
C LEU A 42 0.66 -0.15 12.99
N MET A 43 1.43 -1.14 13.40
CA MET A 43 0.95 -2.44 13.86
C MET A 43 0.61 -2.46 15.34
N ASP A 44 -0.16 -3.43 15.77
CA ASP A 44 -0.37 -3.72 17.17
C ASP A 44 0.93 -4.20 17.80
N GLU A 45 1.12 -3.87 19.07
CA GLU A 45 2.34 -4.21 19.81
C GLU A 45 2.65 -5.71 19.72
N ASN A 46 3.89 -6.05 19.40
CA ASN A 46 4.41 -7.41 19.25
C ASN A 46 3.68 -8.30 18.22
N SER A 47 2.90 -7.72 17.31
CA SER A 47 2.18 -8.50 16.29
C SER A 47 2.93 -8.66 14.97
N PHE A 48 3.97 -7.85 14.73
CA PHE A 48 4.65 -7.83 13.44
C PHE A 48 5.61 -9.02 13.26
N GLU A 49 5.38 -9.78 12.20
CA GLU A 49 6.23 -10.89 11.74
C GLU A 49 6.90 -10.52 10.42
N GLU A 50 8.22 -10.30 10.47
CA GLU A 50 9.01 -9.91 9.30
C GLU A 50 9.36 -11.11 8.44
N PHE A 51 9.25 -10.96 7.11
CA PHE A 51 9.73 -11.92 6.11
C PHE A 51 10.96 -11.42 5.37
N ASP A 52 11.83 -12.37 5.01
CA ASP A 52 12.97 -12.14 4.12
C ASP A 52 13.96 -11.08 4.64
N THR A 53 14.17 -11.05 5.95
CA THR A 53 15.07 -10.10 6.64
C THR A 53 16.49 -10.12 6.11
N PHE A 54 16.99 -11.28 5.67
CA PHE A 54 18.38 -11.50 5.23
C PHE A 54 18.55 -11.51 3.70
N VAL A 55 17.50 -11.23 2.94
CA VAL A 55 17.58 -11.15 1.47
C VAL A 55 18.43 -9.94 1.08
N GLU A 56 19.36 -10.17 0.15
CA GLU A 56 20.21 -9.16 -0.45
C GLU A 56 20.00 -9.11 -1.96
N HIS A 57 20.39 -8.02 -2.61
CA HIS A 57 20.39 -7.94 -4.07
C HIS A 57 21.44 -8.88 -4.70
N THR A 58 21.21 -9.25 -5.94
CA THR A 58 22.10 -10.16 -6.69
C THR A 58 23.03 -9.44 -7.67
N CYS A 59 22.92 -8.12 -7.79
CA CYS A 59 23.72 -7.33 -8.70
C CYS A 59 25.22 -7.37 -8.33
N THR A 60 26.05 -7.54 -9.34
CA THR A 60 27.51 -7.56 -9.24
C THR A 60 28.17 -6.40 -9.99
N ASP A 61 27.43 -5.75 -10.89
CA ASP A 61 27.93 -4.64 -11.69
C ASP A 61 28.08 -3.36 -10.86
N PHE A 62 28.86 -2.43 -11.34
CA PHE A 62 29.11 -1.12 -10.72
C PHE A 62 29.61 -1.20 -9.27
N GLY A 63 30.28 -2.30 -8.87
CA GLY A 63 30.77 -2.48 -7.50
C GLY A 63 29.71 -2.80 -6.47
N MET A 64 28.51 -3.20 -6.92
CA MET A 64 27.40 -3.59 -6.05
C MET A 64 27.69 -4.88 -5.26
N ASP A 65 28.55 -5.75 -5.75
CA ASP A 65 29.04 -6.95 -5.04
C ASP A 65 29.59 -6.63 -3.65
N LYS A 66 30.13 -5.42 -3.45
CA LYS A 66 30.73 -4.94 -2.19
C LYS A 66 29.73 -4.19 -1.29
N GLN A 67 28.51 -3.97 -1.74
CA GLN A 67 27.49 -3.17 -1.05
C GLN A 67 26.26 -4.00 -0.70
N LYS A 68 26.47 -5.17 -0.12
CA LYS A 68 25.40 -6.06 0.33
C LYS A 68 24.82 -5.59 1.66
N ILE A 69 23.53 -5.30 1.65
CA ILE A 69 22.79 -4.86 2.87
C ILE A 69 21.59 -5.78 3.03
N PRO A 70 21.46 -6.49 4.16
CA PRO A 70 20.32 -7.34 4.43
C PRO A 70 19.00 -6.58 4.38
N GLY A 71 17.96 -7.22 3.87
CA GLY A 71 16.63 -6.63 3.69
C GLY A 71 16.46 -5.84 2.39
N ASP A 72 17.54 -5.50 1.72
CA ASP A 72 17.59 -4.85 0.40
C ASP A 72 16.65 -3.64 0.23
N GLY A 73 16.57 -2.81 1.26
CA GLY A 73 15.84 -1.54 1.20
C GLY A 73 14.32 -1.64 1.32
N VAL A 74 13.78 -2.79 1.73
CA VAL A 74 12.36 -2.91 2.07
C VAL A 74 12.14 -3.88 3.23
N VAL A 75 11.35 -3.46 4.20
CA VAL A 75 10.87 -4.31 5.29
C VAL A 75 9.49 -4.83 4.90
N THR A 76 9.31 -6.14 4.92
CA THR A 76 8.07 -6.80 4.49
C THR A 76 7.59 -7.78 5.54
N GLY A 77 6.29 -7.87 5.74
CA GLY A 77 5.73 -8.78 6.72
C GLY A 77 4.21 -8.67 6.86
N TRP A 78 3.70 -9.21 7.93
CA TRP A 78 2.32 -9.07 8.34
C TRP A 78 2.23 -8.85 9.85
N GLY A 79 1.12 -8.33 10.27
CA GLY A 79 0.80 -8.13 11.69
C GLY A 79 -0.69 -7.89 11.85
N THR A 80 -1.08 -7.30 12.95
CA THR A 80 -2.46 -6.88 13.17
C THR A 80 -2.56 -5.36 13.36
N ILE A 81 -3.71 -4.82 12.97
CA ILE A 81 -4.15 -3.47 13.32
C ILE A 81 -5.53 -3.63 13.97
N ASN A 82 -5.62 -3.24 15.24
CA ASN A 82 -6.83 -3.42 16.05
C ASN A 82 -7.35 -4.88 16.00
N GLY A 83 -6.41 -5.84 16.12
CA GLY A 83 -6.67 -7.29 16.08
C GLY A 83 -6.95 -7.88 14.70
N ARG A 84 -6.93 -7.09 13.63
CA ARG A 84 -7.21 -7.53 12.25
C ARG A 84 -5.92 -7.72 11.46
N VAL A 85 -5.78 -8.84 10.77
CA VAL A 85 -4.60 -9.16 9.95
C VAL A 85 -4.43 -8.16 8.81
N VAL A 86 -3.22 -7.63 8.68
CA VAL A 86 -2.80 -6.69 7.63
C VAL A 86 -1.40 -7.08 7.15
N TYR A 87 -1.19 -7.05 5.85
CA TYR A 87 0.13 -7.19 5.24
C TYR A 87 0.73 -5.80 5.00
N VAL A 88 2.05 -5.69 5.18
CA VAL A 88 2.76 -4.41 5.03
C VAL A 88 4.08 -4.59 4.31
N PHE A 89 4.42 -3.62 3.49
CA PHE A 89 5.79 -3.36 3.07
C PHE A 89 6.14 -1.90 3.35
N ALA A 90 7.35 -1.66 3.82
CA ALA A 90 7.87 -0.31 4.08
C ALA A 90 9.23 -0.15 3.41
N LYS A 91 9.34 0.80 2.50
CA LYS A 91 10.58 1.11 1.81
C LYS A 91 11.53 1.85 2.73
N ASP A 92 12.75 1.37 2.81
CA ASP A 92 13.79 1.90 3.70
C ASP A 92 14.73 2.82 2.94
N PHE A 93 14.49 4.12 3.07
CA PHE A 93 15.33 5.14 2.42
C PHE A 93 16.79 5.11 2.86
N THR A 94 17.10 4.55 4.04
CA THR A 94 18.47 4.42 4.53
C THR A 94 19.30 3.46 3.68
N VAL A 95 18.66 2.52 2.97
CA VAL A 95 19.30 1.54 2.11
C VAL A 95 19.14 1.94 0.64
N MET A 96 20.21 2.47 0.05
CA MET A 96 20.24 2.89 -1.38
C MET A 96 19.05 3.78 -1.78
N GLY A 97 18.61 4.67 -0.86
CA GLY A 97 17.47 5.56 -1.11
C GLY A 97 16.14 4.82 -1.30
N GLY A 98 15.97 3.64 -0.72
CA GLY A 98 14.75 2.83 -0.86
C GLY A 98 14.49 2.32 -2.26
N SER A 99 15.48 2.43 -3.18
CA SER A 99 15.31 2.12 -4.60
C SER A 99 15.00 0.63 -4.83
N LEU A 100 14.08 0.37 -5.76
CA LEU A 100 13.63 -0.98 -6.07
C LEU A 100 14.65 -1.73 -6.91
N SER A 101 15.13 -2.85 -6.40
CA SER A 101 15.92 -3.88 -7.06
C SER A 101 15.04 -5.07 -7.47
N GLY A 102 15.59 -6.02 -8.20
CA GLY A 102 14.92 -7.28 -8.46
C GLY A 102 14.62 -8.08 -7.17
N SER A 103 15.51 -8.07 -6.18
CA SER A 103 15.28 -8.73 -4.87
C SER A 103 14.26 -8.00 -4.02
N HIS A 104 14.33 -6.67 -3.96
CA HIS A 104 13.34 -5.81 -3.33
C HIS A 104 11.92 -6.07 -3.90
N ALA A 105 11.80 -6.10 -5.23
CA ALA A 105 10.54 -6.40 -5.90
C ALA A 105 9.99 -7.79 -5.53
N ARG A 106 10.84 -8.83 -5.50
CA ARG A 106 10.42 -10.19 -5.09
C ARG A 106 9.89 -10.23 -3.66
N LYS A 107 10.46 -9.47 -2.73
CA LYS A 107 9.94 -9.34 -1.36
C LYS A 107 8.56 -8.70 -1.36
N MET A 108 8.37 -7.59 -2.09
CA MET A 108 7.06 -6.92 -2.20
C MET A 108 6.01 -7.82 -2.82
N THR A 109 6.31 -8.45 -3.96
CA THR A 109 5.37 -9.33 -4.67
C THR A 109 4.97 -10.54 -3.85
N LYS A 110 5.89 -11.12 -3.07
CA LYS A 110 5.59 -12.20 -2.12
C LYS A 110 4.55 -11.77 -1.10
N ILE A 111 4.69 -10.58 -0.52
CA ILE A 111 3.73 -10.04 0.47
C ILE A 111 2.39 -9.72 -0.18
N GLN A 112 2.37 -9.17 -1.39
CA GLN A 112 1.14 -8.94 -2.15
C GLN A 112 0.41 -10.25 -2.46
N ASP A 113 1.12 -11.29 -2.90
CA ASP A 113 0.56 -12.62 -3.16
C ASP A 113 -0.02 -13.24 -1.87
N MET A 114 0.67 -13.09 -0.74
CA MET A 114 0.21 -13.59 0.56
C MET A 114 -1.04 -12.83 1.04
N ALA A 115 -1.07 -11.51 0.90
CA ALA A 115 -2.23 -10.68 1.22
C ALA A 115 -3.46 -11.09 0.41
N LEU A 116 -3.29 -11.23 -0.90
CA LEU A 116 -4.36 -11.66 -1.81
C LEU A 116 -4.86 -13.08 -1.50
N LYS A 117 -3.95 -14.02 -1.25
CA LYS A 117 -4.28 -15.41 -0.90
C LYS A 117 -5.05 -15.50 0.43
N ASN A 118 -4.64 -14.73 1.43
CA ASN A 118 -5.26 -14.70 2.75
C ASN A 118 -6.45 -13.74 2.84
N ARG A 119 -6.75 -13.01 1.74
CA ARG A 119 -7.83 -12.02 1.66
C ARG A 119 -7.76 -10.99 2.79
N ALA A 120 -6.57 -10.46 3.01
CA ALA A 120 -6.29 -9.45 4.01
C ALA A 120 -5.81 -8.15 3.34
N PRO A 121 -6.07 -6.98 3.93
CA PRO A 121 -5.60 -5.70 3.41
C PRO A 121 -4.08 -5.65 3.31
N ILE A 122 -3.59 -4.83 2.38
CA ILE A 122 -2.16 -4.52 2.25
C ILE A 122 -1.91 -3.02 2.34
N ILE A 123 -0.90 -2.64 3.12
CA ILE A 123 -0.47 -1.25 3.28
C ILE A 123 0.96 -1.11 2.79
N GLY A 124 1.19 -0.19 1.85
CA GLY A 124 2.51 0.19 1.38
C GLY A 124 2.96 1.52 1.99
N LEU A 125 4.13 1.55 2.63
CA LEU A 125 4.77 2.76 3.12
C LEU A 125 5.91 3.13 2.18
N PHE A 126 5.74 4.24 1.45
CA PHE A 126 6.62 4.63 0.35
C PHE A 126 7.59 5.74 0.77
N ASP A 127 8.86 5.48 0.60
CA ASP A 127 9.96 6.42 0.84
C ASP A 127 11.15 6.00 -0.05
N ALA A 128 11.10 6.35 -1.35
CA ALA A 128 12.05 5.82 -2.31
C ALA A 128 12.27 6.72 -3.54
N GLY A 129 13.46 6.63 -4.10
CA GLY A 129 13.88 7.36 -5.29
C GLY A 129 13.53 6.69 -6.63
N GLY A 130 12.78 5.58 -6.65
CA GLY A 130 12.43 4.88 -7.88
C GLY A 130 13.23 3.60 -8.13
N ALA A 131 13.50 3.24 -9.39
CA ALA A 131 14.25 2.06 -9.77
C ALA A 131 15.73 2.16 -9.38
N ARG A 132 16.31 1.04 -8.95
CA ARG A 132 17.77 0.94 -8.75
C ARG A 132 18.47 0.88 -10.10
N ILE A 133 19.07 1.99 -10.50
CA ILE A 133 19.63 2.17 -11.86
C ILE A 133 20.70 1.12 -12.18
N GLN A 134 21.48 0.72 -11.19
CA GLN A 134 22.55 -0.27 -11.34
C GLN A 134 22.05 -1.66 -11.77
N GLU A 135 20.79 -1.97 -11.51
CA GLU A 135 20.17 -3.25 -11.88
C GLU A 135 19.41 -3.20 -13.22
N GLY A 136 19.27 -2.01 -13.80
CA GLY A 136 18.74 -1.83 -15.16
C GLY A 136 17.37 -2.50 -15.35
N VAL A 137 17.31 -3.44 -16.30
CA VAL A 137 16.07 -4.12 -16.71
C VAL A 137 15.45 -4.95 -15.60
N ASP A 138 16.25 -5.54 -14.71
CA ASP A 138 15.74 -6.35 -13.60
C ASP A 138 14.92 -5.51 -12.62
N ALA A 139 15.36 -4.27 -12.34
CA ALA A 139 14.58 -3.34 -11.54
C ALA A 139 13.27 -2.95 -12.23
N LEU A 140 13.29 -2.69 -13.53
CA LEU A 140 12.08 -2.36 -14.30
C LEU A 140 11.12 -3.54 -14.40
N GLY A 141 11.62 -4.75 -14.63
CA GLY A 141 10.82 -5.98 -14.58
C GLY A 141 10.16 -6.18 -13.23
N GLY A 142 10.88 -5.86 -12.14
CA GLY A 142 10.36 -5.90 -10.78
C GLY A 142 9.14 -5.00 -10.57
N TYR A 143 9.14 -3.78 -11.14
CA TYR A 143 7.95 -2.93 -11.11
C TYR A 143 6.77 -3.55 -11.86
N GLY A 144 6.98 -4.15 -13.03
CA GLY A 144 5.93 -4.85 -13.78
C GLY A 144 5.25 -5.94 -12.95
N GLU A 145 6.03 -6.68 -12.19
CA GLU A 145 5.54 -7.72 -11.28
C GLU A 145 4.71 -7.13 -10.12
N VAL A 146 5.14 -6.01 -9.52
CA VAL A 146 4.38 -5.30 -8.48
C VAL A 146 3.06 -4.77 -9.05
N PHE A 147 3.08 -4.14 -10.22
CA PHE A 147 1.88 -3.59 -10.88
C PHE A 147 0.85 -4.68 -11.20
N THR A 148 1.32 -5.84 -11.68
CA THR A 148 0.46 -7.00 -11.93
C THR A 148 -0.33 -7.37 -10.68
N ARG A 149 0.31 -7.39 -9.51
CA ARG A 149 -0.36 -7.74 -8.25
C ARG A 149 -1.30 -6.64 -7.77
N ASN A 150 -0.96 -5.36 -7.98
CA ASN A 150 -1.91 -4.27 -7.70
C ASN A 150 -3.20 -4.45 -8.51
N VAL A 151 -3.08 -4.76 -9.80
CA VAL A 151 -4.25 -5.01 -10.68
C VAL A 151 -5.04 -6.22 -10.21
N MET A 152 -4.38 -7.34 -9.90
CA MET A 152 -5.05 -8.57 -9.44
C MET A 152 -5.73 -8.43 -8.07
N ALA A 153 -5.23 -7.55 -7.22
CA ALA A 153 -5.79 -7.27 -5.90
C ALA A 153 -6.92 -6.24 -5.92
N SER A 154 -7.02 -5.45 -6.97
CA SER A 154 -8.04 -4.40 -7.13
C SER A 154 -9.46 -4.96 -7.01
N GLY A 155 -10.27 -4.37 -6.12
CA GLY A 155 -11.62 -4.83 -5.82
C GLY A 155 -11.71 -6.16 -5.06
N VAL A 156 -10.59 -6.76 -4.66
CA VAL A 156 -10.54 -8.02 -3.90
C VAL A 156 -10.16 -7.77 -2.44
N ILE A 157 -9.10 -7.03 -2.20
CA ILE A 157 -8.61 -6.62 -0.88
C ILE A 157 -8.31 -5.12 -0.88
N PRO A 158 -8.47 -4.41 0.24
CA PRO A 158 -8.04 -3.02 0.35
C PRO A 158 -6.53 -2.88 0.15
N GLN A 159 -6.15 -1.95 -0.70
CA GLN A 159 -4.77 -1.56 -0.97
C GLN A 159 -4.59 -0.09 -0.57
N ILE A 160 -3.73 0.18 0.38
CA ILE A 160 -3.50 1.53 0.92
C ILE A 160 -2.04 1.91 0.70
N SER A 161 -1.81 3.08 0.15
CA SER A 161 -0.48 3.66 -0.05
C SER A 161 -0.30 4.90 0.81
N VAL A 162 0.77 4.92 1.60
CA VAL A 162 1.15 6.08 2.42
C VAL A 162 2.51 6.57 1.95
N ILE A 163 2.53 7.78 1.40
CA ILE A 163 3.73 8.40 0.86
C ILE A 163 4.38 9.21 1.99
N MET A 164 5.52 8.73 2.46
CA MET A 164 6.21 9.25 3.64
C MET A 164 7.60 9.80 3.32
N GLY A 165 7.89 9.95 2.04
CA GLY A 165 9.12 10.50 1.50
C GLY A 165 9.03 10.69 0.00
N PRO A 166 10.16 10.81 -0.71
CA PRO A 166 10.16 10.76 -2.16
C PRO A 166 9.47 9.50 -2.69
N CYS A 167 8.65 9.68 -3.73
CA CYS A 167 8.03 8.61 -4.49
C CYS A 167 8.09 9.03 -5.95
N ALA A 168 9.13 8.58 -6.66
CA ALA A 168 9.48 9.10 -7.98
C ALA A 168 9.68 8.00 -9.02
N GLY A 169 9.50 8.35 -10.28
CA GLY A 169 9.69 7.44 -11.41
C GLY A 169 8.73 6.26 -11.36
N GLY A 170 9.25 5.03 -11.53
CA GLY A 170 8.45 3.81 -11.48
C GLY A 170 7.69 3.61 -10.17
N ASP A 171 8.17 4.20 -9.10
CA ASP A 171 7.59 4.04 -7.76
C ASP A 171 6.23 4.71 -7.59
N VAL A 172 5.93 5.72 -8.39
CA VAL A 172 4.68 6.47 -8.33
C VAL A 172 3.49 5.73 -8.93
N TYR A 173 3.74 4.78 -9.84
CA TYR A 173 2.66 4.08 -10.54
C TYR A 173 1.94 3.07 -9.63
N SER A 174 2.66 2.39 -8.74
CA SER A 174 2.03 1.43 -7.81
C SER A 174 0.99 2.11 -6.90
N PRO A 175 1.30 3.20 -6.18
CA PRO A 175 0.29 3.95 -5.42
C PRO A 175 -0.91 4.38 -6.25
N ALA A 176 -0.69 4.85 -7.49
CA ALA A 176 -1.76 5.29 -8.37
C ALA A 176 -2.76 4.18 -8.78
N MET A 177 -2.41 2.91 -8.54
CA MET A 177 -3.27 1.75 -8.78
C MET A 177 -3.90 1.19 -7.48
N THR A 178 -3.65 1.81 -6.33
CA THR A 178 -4.23 1.39 -5.05
C THR A 178 -5.54 2.12 -4.75
N ASP A 179 -6.27 1.68 -3.73
CA ASP A 179 -7.59 2.21 -3.42
C ASP A 179 -7.53 3.55 -2.68
N PHE A 180 -6.48 3.76 -1.86
CA PHE A 180 -6.29 4.98 -1.07
C PHE A 180 -4.84 5.43 -1.11
N ILE A 181 -4.64 6.75 -1.23
CA ILE A 181 -3.33 7.39 -1.21
C ILE A 181 -3.30 8.50 -0.17
N PHE A 182 -2.37 8.41 0.76
CA PHE A 182 -2.14 9.42 1.78
C PHE A 182 -0.71 9.94 1.72
N MET A 183 -0.51 11.20 2.08
CA MET A 183 0.79 11.85 2.00
C MET A 183 1.16 12.55 3.31
N VAL A 184 2.46 12.62 3.61
CA VAL A 184 2.99 13.45 4.70
C VAL A 184 3.44 14.78 4.12
N LYS A 185 2.97 15.89 4.67
CA LYS A 185 3.31 17.25 4.22
C LYS A 185 4.81 17.51 4.34
N ASP A 186 5.33 18.34 3.46
CA ASP A 186 6.70 18.87 3.46
C ASP A 186 7.84 17.84 3.36
N THR A 187 7.56 16.56 3.50
CA THR A 187 8.55 15.47 3.43
C THR A 187 8.28 14.47 2.33
N SER A 188 7.07 14.44 1.78
CA SER A 188 6.68 13.48 0.74
C SER A 188 6.35 14.16 -0.59
N TYR A 189 6.73 13.50 -1.65
CA TYR A 189 6.54 13.98 -3.02
C TYR A 189 6.17 12.82 -3.94
N MET A 190 5.20 13.04 -4.84
CA MET A 190 4.84 12.11 -5.91
C MET A 190 5.00 12.78 -7.27
N PHE A 191 5.88 12.26 -8.10
CA PHE A 191 6.01 12.72 -9.51
C PHE A 191 6.69 11.66 -10.37
N VAL A 192 6.37 11.65 -11.66
CA VAL A 192 7.02 10.76 -12.62
C VAL A 192 8.48 11.13 -12.81
N THR A 193 8.76 12.45 -12.90
CA THR A 193 10.12 12.99 -12.99
C THR A 193 10.28 14.15 -12.01
N GLY A 194 11.49 14.28 -11.43
CA GLY A 194 11.80 15.35 -10.49
C GLY A 194 12.04 16.73 -11.14
N PRO A 195 12.17 17.78 -10.31
CA PRO A 195 12.35 19.16 -10.77
C PRO A 195 13.50 19.38 -11.75
N ASP A 196 14.62 18.69 -11.60
CA ASP A 196 15.78 18.81 -12.49
C ASP A 196 15.50 18.34 -13.92
N VAL A 197 14.72 17.25 -14.05
CA VAL A 197 14.31 16.75 -15.38
C VAL A 197 13.30 17.70 -16.00
N VAL A 198 12.33 18.21 -15.22
CA VAL A 198 11.38 19.23 -15.69
C VAL A 198 12.13 20.45 -16.21
N LYS A 199 13.07 20.96 -15.45
CA LYS A 199 13.91 22.11 -15.87
C LYS A 199 14.68 21.84 -17.16
N THR A 200 15.22 20.64 -17.32
CA THR A 200 16.00 20.28 -18.52
C THR A 200 15.13 20.14 -19.76
N VAL A 201 13.92 19.60 -19.62
CA VAL A 201 13.02 19.30 -20.77
C VAL A 201 12.13 20.49 -21.13
N THR A 202 11.52 21.14 -20.11
CA THR A 202 10.54 22.22 -20.34
C THR A 202 11.10 23.60 -20.07
N ASN A 203 12.33 23.73 -19.53
CA ASN A 203 12.96 24.97 -19.08
C ASN A 203 12.19 25.68 -17.94
N GLU A 204 11.31 24.98 -17.24
CA GLU A 204 10.58 25.49 -16.09
C GLU A 204 11.35 25.21 -14.81
N THR A 205 11.40 26.18 -13.90
CA THR A 205 11.98 25.99 -12.56
C THR A 205 10.87 25.83 -11.55
N VAL A 206 10.76 24.65 -10.96
CA VAL A 206 9.76 24.29 -9.95
C VAL A 206 10.45 23.62 -8.77
N THR A 207 9.88 23.78 -7.59
CA THR A 207 10.30 23.04 -6.40
C THR A 207 9.64 21.67 -6.38
N ALA A 208 10.17 20.72 -5.59
CA ALA A 208 9.54 19.40 -5.41
C ALA A 208 8.12 19.52 -4.83
N GLU A 209 7.90 20.45 -3.90
CA GLU A 209 6.60 20.73 -3.30
C GLU A 209 5.58 21.28 -4.31
N GLU A 210 5.99 22.20 -5.16
CA GLU A 210 5.14 22.75 -6.23
C GLU A 210 4.82 21.74 -7.33
N LEU A 211 5.76 20.82 -7.60
CA LEU A 211 5.60 19.80 -8.64
C LEU A 211 4.70 18.65 -8.18
N GLY A 212 4.92 18.13 -6.98
CA GLY A 212 4.25 16.92 -6.52
C GLY A 212 4.17 16.77 -5.02
N GLY A 213 4.13 17.86 -4.25
CA GLY A 213 3.94 17.82 -2.81
C GLY A 213 2.52 17.45 -2.38
N ALA A 214 2.33 17.15 -1.12
CA ALA A 214 1.07 16.73 -0.54
C ALA A 214 -0.09 17.70 -0.83
N LYS A 215 0.17 19.01 -0.76
CA LYS A 215 -0.83 20.04 -1.07
C LYS A 215 -1.28 19.99 -2.54
N VAL A 216 -0.37 19.74 -3.46
CA VAL A 216 -0.70 19.64 -4.89
C VAL A 216 -1.63 18.47 -5.13
N HIS A 217 -1.33 17.32 -4.57
CA HIS A 217 -2.08 16.09 -4.79
C HIS A 217 -3.41 16.02 -4.04
N THR A 218 -3.57 16.77 -2.97
CA THR A 218 -4.87 16.85 -2.26
C THR A 218 -5.79 17.96 -2.78
N THR A 219 -5.24 19.02 -3.42
CA THR A 219 -6.08 20.18 -3.81
C THR A 219 -6.17 20.45 -5.31
N LYS A 220 -5.15 20.05 -6.09
CA LYS A 220 -5.12 20.30 -7.55
C LYS A 220 -5.38 19.04 -8.37
N SER A 221 -4.64 17.96 -8.13
CA SER A 221 -4.78 16.73 -8.89
C SER A 221 -5.82 15.77 -8.30
N SER A 222 -6.16 15.92 -7.04
CA SER A 222 -7.07 15.04 -6.29
C SER A 222 -6.67 13.55 -6.32
N ILE A 223 -5.37 13.27 -6.47
CA ILE A 223 -4.84 11.90 -6.45
C ILE A 223 -4.70 11.39 -5.01
N ALA A 224 -4.31 12.25 -4.06
CA ALA A 224 -4.20 11.89 -2.66
C ALA A 224 -5.51 12.18 -1.91
N ASP A 225 -5.98 11.18 -1.16
CA ASP A 225 -7.20 11.23 -0.36
C ASP A 225 -7.03 12.08 0.91
N GLY A 226 -5.79 12.27 1.36
CA GLY A 226 -5.51 13.10 2.52
C GLY A 226 -4.02 13.37 2.73
N ALA A 227 -3.74 14.41 3.53
CA ALA A 227 -2.37 14.78 3.89
C ALA A 227 -2.29 15.07 5.39
N TYR A 228 -1.21 14.63 6.01
CA TYR A 228 -0.96 14.71 7.46
C TYR A 228 0.33 15.45 7.76
N ASP A 229 0.44 16.02 8.94
CA ASP A 229 1.55 16.90 9.28
C ASP A 229 2.87 16.15 9.54
N ASN A 230 2.78 14.87 9.91
CA ASN A 230 3.97 14.04 10.19
C ASN A 230 3.66 12.54 10.05
N ASP A 231 4.72 11.72 10.12
CA ASP A 231 4.66 10.26 10.01
C ASP A 231 3.72 9.63 11.06
N VAL A 232 3.79 10.11 12.31
CA VAL A 232 3.00 9.55 13.43
C VAL A 232 1.51 9.77 13.20
N GLU A 233 1.13 11.00 12.85
CA GLU A 233 -0.28 11.32 12.56
C GLU A 233 -0.81 10.49 11.38
N ALA A 234 -0.05 10.41 10.30
CA ALA A 234 -0.43 9.60 9.14
C ALA A 234 -0.69 8.14 9.53
N LEU A 235 0.20 7.52 10.30
CA LEU A 235 0.06 6.12 10.73
C LEU A 235 -1.13 5.91 11.67
N LEU A 236 -1.39 6.83 12.60
CA LEU A 236 -2.57 6.77 13.47
C LEU A 236 -3.88 6.87 12.66
N GLN A 237 -3.92 7.72 11.64
CA GLN A 237 -5.09 7.81 10.77
C GLN A 237 -5.27 6.55 9.90
N MET A 238 -4.18 5.89 9.51
CA MET A 238 -4.27 4.59 8.82
C MET A 238 -4.87 3.52 9.73
N ARG A 239 -4.45 3.46 10.99
CA ARG A 239 -5.06 2.56 11.98
C ARG A 239 -6.57 2.83 12.12
N ARG A 240 -6.96 4.09 12.19
CA ARG A 240 -8.38 4.49 12.25
C ARG A 240 -9.13 4.12 10.96
N LEU A 241 -8.54 4.34 9.79
CA LEU A 241 -9.15 3.96 8.50
C LEU A 241 -9.46 2.46 8.45
N MET A 242 -8.56 1.65 8.97
CA MET A 242 -8.74 0.20 9.00
C MET A 242 -9.99 -0.24 9.76
N ASP A 243 -10.47 0.54 10.73
CA ASP A 243 -11.71 0.23 11.47
C ASP A 243 -12.97 0.35 10.61
N PHE A 244 -12.92 1.10 9.52
CA PHE A 244 -14.05 1.29 8.61
C PHE A 244 -14.04 0.34 7.40
N LEU A 245 -12.87 -0.17 7.03
CA LEU A 245 -12.72 -0.99 5.83
C LEU A 245 -13.00 -2.47 6.12
N PRO A 246 -13.73 -3.18 5.23
CA PRO A 246 -13.80 -4.63 5.30
C PRO A 246 -12.42 -5.23 5.00
N SER A 247 -12.15 -6.45 5.49
CA SER A 247 -10.86 -7.13 5.19
C SER A 247 -10.73 -7.51 3.72
N ASN A 248 -11.84 -7.74 3.04
CA ASN A 248 -11.88 -8.10 1.62
C ASN A 248 -13.32 -7.98 1.08
N ASN A 249 -13.50 -8.16 -0.22
CA ASN A 249 -14.77 -8.04 -0.91
C ASN A 249 -15.85 -9.09 -0.54
N LYS A 250 -15.50 -10.08 0.28
CA LYS A 250 -16.43 -11.11 0.79
C LYS A 250 -16.76 -10.92 2.27
N SER A 251 -16.01 -10.05 2.96
CA SER A 251 -16.24 -9.73 4.37
C SER A 251 -17.32 -8.66 4.49
N GLY A 252 -18.14 -8.75 5.56
CA GLY A 252 -19.04 -7.68 5.94
C GLY A 252 -18.29 -6.45 6.47
N VAL A 253 -19.02 -5.35 6.63
CA VAL A 253 -18.51 -4.13 7.28
C VAL A 253 -18.07 -4.47 8.71
N PRO A 254 -16.92 -3.97 9.19
CA PRO A 254 -16.50 -4.16 10.57
C PRO A 254 -17.56 -3.63 11.54
N ALA A 255 -17.96 -4.47 12.49
CA ALA A 255 -18.86 -4.07 13.58
C ALA A 255 -18.01 -3.70 14.78
N LEU A 256 -17.95 -2.42 15.10
CA LEU A 256 -17.32 -1.94 16.32
C LEU A 256 -18.39 -1.82 17.41
N PRO A 257 -18.12 -2.26 18.66
CA PRO A 257 -19.03 -2.02 19.76
C PRO A 257 -19.16 -0.51 19.97
N THR A 258 -20.40 0.00 19.92
CA THR A 258 -20.68 1.36 20.33
C THR A 258 -20.72 1.45 21.85
N ALA A 259 -20.42 2.62 22.43
CA ALA A 259 -20.49 2.83 23.88
C ALA A 259 -21.85 2.41 24.47
N ASP A 260 -22.94 2.58 23.70
CA ASP A 260 -24.29 2.16 24.09
C ASP A 260 -24.51 0.66 24.08
N SER A 261 -23.68 -0.11 23.42
CA SER A 261 -23.79 -1.59 23.40
C SER A 261 -23.10 -2.24 24.58
N ALA A 262 -22.19 -1.54 25.25
CA ALA A 262 -21.53 -2.02 26.47
C ALA A 262 -22.44 -1.90 27.72
N ASP A 263 -23.43 -1.00 27.70
CA ASP A 263 -24.36 -0.77 28.80
C ASP A 263 -25.71 -1.51 28.67
N ARG A 264 -25.93 -2.24 27.59
CA ARG A 264 -27.10 -3.13 27.50
C ARG A 264 -26.81 -4.45 28.24
N HIS A 265 -26.60 -4.36 29.53
CA HIS A 265 -26.85 -5.47 30.40
C HIS A 265 -28.34 -5.81 30.37
N ASP A 266 -28.61 -6.99 29.87
CA ASP A 266 -29.77 -7.85 30.10
C ASP A 266 -30.81 -7.26 31.11
N TYR A 267 -31.82 -6.62 30.59
CA TYR A 267 -33.10 -6.54 31.26
C TYR A 267 -34.10 -7.49 30.59
N SER A 268 -33.75 -8.78 30.54
CA SER A 268 -34.75 -9.82 30.44
C SER A 268 -35.22 -10.13 31.86
N THR A 269 -36.01 -9.25 32.42
CA THR A 269 -36.82 -9.62 33.57
C THR A 269 -37.96 -10.48 33.11
N ASP A 270 -37.98 -11.72 33.63
CA ASP A 270 -39.15 -12.55 33.78
C ASP A 270 -40.43 -11.71 34.00
N SER A 271 -41.37 -11.86 33.13
CA SER A 271 -42.80 -11.73 33.46
C SER A 271 -43.54 -12.84 32.75
N SER A 272 -43.61 -13.98 33.48
CA SER A 272 -44.69 -14.93 33.36
C SER A 272 -46.02 -14.26 33.69
N ASP A 273 -47.03 -14.74 32.97
CA ASP A 273 -48.49 -14.65 33.25
C ASP A 273 -49.22 -13.32 32.94
N THR A 274 -50.02 -13.27 31.93
CA THR A 274 -51.45 -13.59 32.03
C THR A 274 -52.15 -13.53 30.66
N SER A 275 -52.91 -14.57 30.42
CA SER A 275 -53.92 -14.74 29.38
C SER A 275 -54.83 -13.53 29.15
N ASN A 276 -55.11 -13.16 27.86
CA ASN A 276 -56.50 -13.13 27.41
C ASN A 276 -56.62 -13.06 25.89
N LYS A 277 -57.49 -13.94 25.40
CA LYS A 277 -57.99 -13.99 24.05
C LYS A 277 -58.82 -12.74 23.70
N THR A 278 -58.65 -12.22 22.53
CA THR A 278 -59.83 -11.87 21.68
C THR A 278 -59.39 -11.78 20.21
N SER A 279 -60.09 -12.55 19.41
CA SER A 279 -60.08 -12.61 17.97
C SER A 279 -60.81 -11.35 17.39
N THR A 280 -60.29 -10.81 16.31
CA THR A 280 -61.14 -10.25 15.24
C THR A 280 -60.38 -10.29 13.92
N ASP A 281 -60.96 -11.02 12.99
CA ASP A 281 -60.70 -11.02 11.53
C ASP A 281 -60.84 -9.61 10.94
N THR A 282 -59.97 -9.25 10.01
CA THR A 282 -60.46 -8.56 8.80
C THR A 282 -59.53 -8.81 7.62
N LYS A 283 -60.21 -9.13 6.53
CA LYS A 283 -59.76 -9.57 5.22
C LYS A 283 -59.01 -8.50 4.39
N SER A 284 -58.13 -9.02 3.55
CA SER A 284 -57.93 -8.76 2.12
C SER A 284 -57.93 -7.33 1.58
N ALA A 285 -56.83 -6.98 0.91
CA ALA A 285 -56.93 -6.40 -0.44
C ALA A 285 -55.66 -6.74 -1.24
N ASN A 286 -55.88 -7.50 -2.25
CA ASN A 286 -55.04 -7.82 -3.41
C ASN A 286 -54.95 -6.56 -4.28
N THR A 287 -53.76 -6.20 -4.76
CA THR A 287 -53.65 -5.50 -6.04
C THR A 287 -52.44 -6.01 -6.80
N LYS A 288 -52.78 -6.49 -7.99
CA LYS A 288 -51.93 -7.04 -9.05
C LYS A 288 -51.25 -5.94 -9.86
N ASN A 289 -50.16 -6.36 -10.49
CA ASN A 289 -49.65 -5.94 -11.81
C ASN A 289 -48.90 -4.61 -11.85
N THR A 290 -47.72 -4.55 -12.50
CA THR A 290 -47.50 -4.82 -13.93
C THR A 290 -46.01 -5.03 -14.22
N ASN A 291 -45.74 -5.98 -15.10
CA ASN A 291 -44.50 -6.16 -15.86
C ASN A 291 -44.18 -4.92 -16.68
N THR A 292 -42.86 -4.59 -16.78
CA THR A 292 -42.34 -4.05 -18.03
C THR A 292 -40.94 -4.59 -18.29
N GLU A 293 -40.81 -4.98 -19.51
CA GLU A 293 -39.81 -5.72 -20.24
C GLU A 293 -38.42 -5.11 -20.30
N SER A 294 -37.50 -6.04 -20.41
CA SER A 294 -36.17 -6.02 -21.01
C SER A 294 -35.92 -4.98 -22.12
N ALA A 295 -34.78 -4.31 -22.04
CA ALA A 295 -34.08 -3.81 -23.21
C ALA A 295 -32.66 -4.34 -23.24
N ASN A 296 -32.42 -5.18 -24.21
CA ASN A 296 -31.14 -5.65 -24.72
C ASN A 296 -30.25 -4.48 -25.12
N THR A 297 -29.01 -4.50 -24.73
CA THR A 297 -27.92 -3.85 -25.48
C THR A 297 -26.78 -4.87 -25.63
N LYS A 298 -26.86 -5.62 -26.70
CA LYS A 298 -25.70 -6.16 -27.45
C LYS A 298 -25.18 -5.04 -28.35
N ASP A 299 -23.90 -5.18 -28.66
CA ASP A 299 -23.10 -4.52 -29.68
C ASP A 299 -22.16 -3.43 -29.18
N TYR A 300 -20.94 -3.86 -28.88
CA TYR A 300 -19.71 -3.18 -29.26
C TYR A 300 -18.52 -4.17 -29.18
N CYS A 301 -18.40 -4.98 -30.23
CA CYS A 301 -17.17 -5.62 -30.66
C CYS A 301 -17.27 -5.77 -32.17
N ASP A 302 -16.45 -4.97 -32.84
CA ASP A 302 -15.78 -5.32 -34.11
C ASP A 302 -15.34 -4.02 -34.78
N HIS A 303 -14.03 -3.80 -34.80
CA HIS A 303 -13.30 -3.20 -35.92
C HIS A 303 -11.81 -3.21 -35.60
N THR A 304 -11.20 -4.35 -35.89
CA THR A 304 -9.78 -4.41 -36.23
C THR A 304 -9.66 -5.14 -37.54
N SER A 305 -9.41 -4.42 -38.59
CA SER A 305 -8.78 -5.01 -39.77
C SER A 305 -7.96 -3.98 -40.53
N ASN A 306 -6.70 -4.31 -40.68
CA ASN A 306 -5.82 -4.09 -41.82
C ASN A 306 -5.56 -2.67 -42.31
N THR A 307 -4.28 -2.25 -42.19
CA THR A 307 -3.55 -1.75 -43.36
C THR A 307 -2.04 -1.99 -43.21
N ASN A 308 -1.54 -2.90 -43.97
CA ASN A 308 -0.38 -2.96 -44.88
C ASN A 308 0.91 -2.23 -44.48
N ALA A 309 1.92 -3.08 -44.46
CA ALA A 309 3.30 -2.77 -44.76
C ALA A 309 3.44 -2.12 -46.15
N ASP A 310 4.29 -1.11 -46.25
CA ASP A 310 5.18 -0.96 -47.42
C ASP A 310 6.33 0.01 -47.11
N ASN A 311 7.53 -0.55 -47.24
CA ASN A 311 8.76 0.01 -47.80
C ASN A 311 8.96 1.52 -47.79
N VAL A 312 9.99 2.01 -47.10
CA VAL A 312 10.98 2.90 -47.78
C VAL A 312 12.40 2.58 -47.27
N ASN A 313 13.13 2.08 -48.19
CA ASN A 313 14.57 1.94 -48.24
C ASN A 313 15.21 3.33 -48.58
N THR A 314 16.44 3.51 -48.12
CA THR A 314 17.57 4.27 -48.71
C THR A 314 18.11 5.47 -47.94
N LYS A 315 19.38 5.29 -47.58
CA LYS A 315 20.59 6.16 -47.78
C LYS A 315 20.59 7.58 -47.17
N THR A 316 21.42 7.79 -46.26
CA THR A 316 22.85 8.20 -46.25
C THR A 316 23.32 8.28 -44.79
#